data_6c46f8013aa606532c483dee296193ca
#
_entry.id   6c46f8013aa606532c483dee296193ca
#
_cell.length_a   1.000
_cell.length_b   1.000
_cell.length_c   1.000
_cell.angle_alpha   90.00
_cell.angle_beta   90.00
_cell.angle_gamma   90.00
#
_symmetry.space_group_name_H-M   'P 1'
#
loop_
_entity.id
_entity.type
_entity.pdbx_description
1 polymer ?
#
loop_
_entity_poly.entity_id
_entity_poly.type
_entity_poly.pdbx_seq_one_letter_code
_entity_poly.pdbx_strand_id
1 'polypeptide(L)'
;GSWRSLTIATGEIPIVGDSTQQGASNRTLELSGEPFADVRAAQAMHRLVARQHGTAGRAYVEVLKRNEPAFYADLFSLVRDGVGDIASGHPQADNIALLALADALAEYYVLAPGSEWAACLDGAMGMAAWALGNATGAEGDTDTRAIQFVAEWLAGNRIHFDDYCENDR
;
A
#
# COMPACT_ATOMS: atom_id res chain seq x y z
N GLY A 1 -19.97 2.13 -17.76
CA GLY A 1 -20.02 1.28 -16.59
C GLY A 1 -18.81 1.52 -15.69
N SER A 2 -19.03 1.66 -14.39
CA SER A 2 -17.95 1.78 -13.41
C SER A 2 -17.54 0.39 -12.94
N TRP A 3 -16.26 0.06 -13.04
CA TRP A 3 -15.69 -1.15 -12.45
C TRP A 3 -15.33 -0.88 -10.99
N ARG A 4 -15.78 -1.74 -10.08
CA ARG A 4 -15.40 -1.73 -8.68
C ARG A 4 -14.88 -3.12 -8.33
N SER A 5 -13.58 -3.33 -8.52
CA SER A 5 -12.94 -4.60 -8.18
C SER A 5 -11.61 -4.34 -7.49
N LEU A 6 -11.28 -5.20 -6.55
CA LEU A 6 -9.96 -5.28 -5.93
C LEU A 6 -9.27 -6.53 -6.46
N THR A 7 -8.03 -6.38 -6.89
CA THR A 7 -7.19 -7.52 -7.30
C THR A 7 -6.04 -7.66 -6.31
N ILE A 8 -5.86 -8.85 -5.78
CA ILE A 8 -4.72 -9.20 -4.94
C ILE A 8 -3.83 -10.13 -5.78
N ALA A 9 -2.57 -9.76 -5.92
CA ALA A 9 -1.57 -10.57 -6.61
C ALA A 9 -0.35 -10.76 -5.71
N THR A 10 0.29 -11.92 -5.83
CA THR A 10 1.57 -12.21 -5.18
C THR A 10 2.57 -12.67 -6.24
N GLY A 11 3.81 -12.28 -6.11
CA GLY A 11 4.86 -12.61 -7.08
C GLY A 11 6.24 -12.26 -6.55
N GLU A 12 7.26 -12.73 -7.25
CA GLU A 12 8.67 -12.43 -6.96
C GLU A 12 9.14 -11.18 -7.69
N ILE A 13 8.36 -10.70 -8.65
CA ILE A 13 8.68 -9.54 -9.48
C ILE A 13 7.61 -8.47 -9.26
N PRO A 14 8.01 -7.20 -9.06
CA PRO A 14 7.08 -6.08 -8.98
C PRO A 14 6.16 -6.00 -10.19
N ILE A 15 4.88 -5.69 -9.95
CA ILE A 15 3.90 -5.44 -11.01
C ILE A 15 4.10 -4.02 -11.56
N VAL A 16 4.46 -3.08 -10.68
CA VAL A 16 4.75 -1.70 -11.03
C VAL A 16 6.22 -1.61 -11.42
N GLY A 17 6.50 -1.42 -12.70
CA GLY A 17 7.85 -1.23 -13.24
C GLY A 17 8.11 0.23 -13.61
N ASP A 18 9.36 0.54 -13.98
CA ASP A 18 9.80 1.90 -14.33
C ASP A 18 9.03 2.54 -15.50
N SER A 19 8.45 1.72 -16.38
CA SER A 19 7.63 2.16 -17.50
C SER A 19 6.13 2.29 -17.18
N THR A 20 5.73 1.98 -15.94
CA THR A 20 4.33 2.00 -15.54
C THR A 20 3.83 3.45 -15.47
N GLN A 21 2.69 3.71 -16.12
CA GLN A 21 2.08 5.04 -16.06
C GLN A 21 1.69 5.39 -14.62
N GLN A 22 1.92 6.62 -14.21
CA GLN A 22 1.67 7.11 -12.85
C GLN A 22 0.24 6.82 -12.36
N GLY A 23 -0.75 6.90 -13.23
CA GLY A 23 -2.14 6.57 -12.88
C GLY A 23 -2.37 5.10 -12.50
N ALA A 24 -1.58 4.17 -13.04
CA ALA A 24 -1.61 2.75 -12.66
C ALA A 24 -0.82 2.53 -11.38
N SER A 25 0.33 3.17 -11.23
CA SER A 25 1.14 3.15 -10.01
C SER A 25 0.35 3.66 -8.80
N ASN A 26 -0.38 4.76 -8.92
CA ASN A 26 -1.20 5.32 -7.84
C ASN A 26 -2.40 4.43 -7.45
N ARG A 27 -2.76 3.45 -8.27
CA ARG A 27 -3.86 2.49 -8.00
C ARG A 27 -3.37 1.13 -7.52
N THR A 28 -2.06 0.91 -7.52
CA THR A 28 -1.45 -0.35 -7.14
C THR A 28 -0.65 -0.12 -5.86
N LEU A 29 -1.14 -0.67 -4.75
CA LEU A 29 -0.35 -0.72 -3.53
C LEU A 29 0.52 -1.98 -3.60
N GLU A 30 1.81 -1.78 -3.72
CA GLU A 30 2.80 -2.84 -3.77
C GLU A 30 3.59 -2.84 -2.46
N LEU A 31 3.55 -3.96 -1.76
CA LEU A 31 4.26 -4.15 -0.51
C LEU A 31 5.34 -5.21 -0.71
N SER A 32 6.55 -4.90 -0.33
CA SER A 32 7.68 -5.83 -0.37
C SER A 32 8.06 -6.26 1.03
N GLY A 33 8.54 -7.48 1.17
CA GLY A 33 9.03 -8.01 2.43
C GLY A 33 8.77 -9.50 2.58
N GLU A 34 9.36 -10.08 3.60
CA GLU A 34 9.11 -11.47 3.97
C GLU A 34 7.90 -11.54 4.90
N PRO A 35 6.79 -12.18 4.47
CA PRO A 35 5.55 -12.24 5.25
C PRO A 35 5.66 -13.12 6.50
N PHE A 36 6.71 -13.91 6.63
CA PHE A 36 6.93 -14.82 7.73
C PHE A 36 8.37 -14.69 8.27
N ALA A 37 8.51 -14.81 9.58
CA ALA A 37 9.80 -14.72 10.24
C ALA A 37 10.76 -15.87 9.83
N ASP A 38 10.22 -17.04 9.51
CA ASP A 38 10.97 -18.20 9.06
C ASP A 38 10.09 -19.25 8.34
N VAL A 39 10.74 -20.25 7.77
CA VAL A 39 10.07 -21.35 7.04
C VAL A 39 9.10 -22.14 7.94
N ARG A 40 9.36 -22.26 9.25
CA ARG A 40 8.48 -22.98 10.17
C ARG A 40 7.18 -22.23 10.37
N ALA A 41 7.24 -20.89 10.51
CA ALA A 41 6.07 -20.04 10.60
C ALA A 41 5.22 -20.13 9.33
N ALA A 42 5.84 -20.08 8.15
CA ALA A 42 5.16 -20.27 6.87
C ALA A 42 4.46 -21.64 6.79
N GLN A 43 5.16 -22.74 7.11
CA GLN A 43 4.58 -24.08 7.11
C GLN A 43 3.46 -24.25 8.14
N ALA A 44 3.56 -23.62 9.32
CA ALA A 44 2.52 -23.63 10.33
C ALA A 44 1.26 -22.93 9.81
N MET A 45 1.42 -21.78 9.20
CA MET A 45 0.31 -21.02 8.58
C MET A 45 -0.34 -21.83 7.46
N HIS A 46 0.42 -22.45 6.57
CA HIS A 46 -0.12 -23.30 5.50
C HIS A 46 -0.97 -24.45 6.06
N ARG A 47 -0.49 -25.13 7.10
CA ARG A 47 -1.25 -26.21 7.76
C ARG A 47 -2.52 -25.70 8.43
N LEU A 48 -2.46 -24.51 9.04
CA LEU A 48 -3.61 -23.89 9.69
C LEU A 48 -4.68 -23.54 8.66
N VAL A 49 -4.31 -22.82 7.59
CA VAL A 49 -5.22 -22.39 6.53
C VAL A 49 -5.85 -23.58 5.79
N ALA A 50 -5.09 -24.66 5.56
CA ALA A 50 -5.61 -25.87 4.94
C ALA A 50 -6.75 -26.53 5.75
N ARG A 51 -6.78 -26.33 7.07
CA ARG A 51 -7.79 -26.90 7.97
C ARG A 51 -8.86 -25.92 8.40
N GLN A 52 -8.54 -24.65 8.46
CA GLN A 52 -9.39 -23.58 8.99
C GLN A 52 -9.44 -22.44 7.99
N HIS A 53 -10.32 -22.56 7.01
CA HIS A 53 -10.52 -21.52 6.00
C HIS A 53 -12.00 -21.17 5.84
N GLY A 54 -12.28 -19.97 5.33
CA GLY A 54 -13.62 -19.52 4.97
C GLY A 54 -14.51 -19.07 6.15
N THR A 55 -14.03 -19.13 7.39
CA THR A 55 -14.81 -18.73 8.58
C THR A 55 -14.69 -17.25 8.89
N ALA A 56 -13.45 -16.73 8.97
CA ALA A 56 -13.21 -15.35 9.34
C ALA A 56 -13.83 -14.34 8.36
N GLY A 57 -13.67 -14.56 7.06
CA GLY A 57 -14.23 -13.67 6.04
C GLY A 57 -15.75 -13.61 6.08
N ARG A 58 -16.42 -14.75 6.33
CA ARG A 58 -17.87 -14.80 6.50
C ARG A 58 -18.31 -14.03 7.76
N ALA A 59 -17.64 -14.24 8.88
CA ALA A 59 -17.89 -13.51 10.12
C ALA A 59 -17.70 -11.99 9.93
N TYR A 60 -16.64 -11.59 9.24
CA TYR A 60 -16.37 -10.20 8.93
C TYR A 60 -17.47 -9.54 8.09
N VAL A 61 -17.94 -10.21 7.04
CA VAL A 61 -19.05 -9.70 6.21
C VAL A 61 -20.32 -9.52 7.03
N GLU A 62 -20.64 -10.45 7.95
CA GLU A 62 -21.81 -10.30 8.82
C GLU A 62 -21.66 -9.11 9.79
N VAL A 63 -20.43 -8.79 10.22
CA VAL A 63 -20.18 -7.57 11.00
C VAL A 63 -20.43 -6.33 10.17
N LEU A 64 -19.91 -6.28 8.95
CA LEU A 64 -20.08 -5.12 8.06
C LEU A 64 -21.55 -4.83 7.73
N LYS A 65 -22.42 -5.84 7.77
CA LYS A 65 -23.88 -5.67 7.54
C LYS A 65 -24.63 -5.08 8.74
N ARG A 66 -23.99 -4.98 9.91
CA ARG A 66 -24.68 -4.51 11.14
C ARG A 66 -24.88 -3.01 11.19
N ASN A 67 -24.05 -2.27 10.47
CA ASN A 67 -24.10 -0.82 10.46
C ASN A 67 -24.35 -0.28 9.05
N GLU A 68 -24.88 0.92 8.99
CA GLU A 68 -25.08 1.64 7.73
C GLU A 68 -23.74 2.07 7.11
N PRO A 69 -23.67 2.23 5.78
CA PRO A 69 -22.46 2.66 5.11
C PRO A 69 -21.87 3.97 5.64
N ALA A 70 -22.71 4.90 6.09
CA ALA A 70 -22.28 6.15 6.67
C ALA A 70 -21.38 5.98 7.90
N PHE A 71 -21.68 5.01 8.76
CA PHE A 71 -20.87 4.68 9.93
C PHE A 71 -19.43 4.33 9.53
N TYR A 72 -19.26 3.51 8.49
CA TYR A 72 -17.93 3.13 8.00
C TYR A 72 -17.22 4.27 7.27
N ALA A 73 -17.97 5.16 6.62
CA ALA A 73 -17.42 6.36 6.01
C ALA A 73 -16.85 7.32 7.05
N ASP A 74 -17.53 7.49 8.18
CA ASP A 74 -17.05 8.31 9.30
C ASP A 74 -15.79 7.71 9.94
N LEU A 75 -15.79 6.39 10.17
CA LEU A 75 -14.59 5.70 10.66
C LEU A 75 -13.42 5.78 9.68
N PHE A 76 -13.71 5.64 8.39
CA PHE A 76 -12.67 5.79 7.36
C PHE A 76 -12.06 7.19 7.37
N SER A 77 -12.89 8.23 7.49
CA SER A 77 -12.41 9.61 7.56
C SER A 77 -11.47 9.82 8.76
N LEU A 78 -11.84 9.26 9.93
CA LEU A 78 -11.01 9.32 11.13
C LEU A 78 -9.65 8.63 10.94
N VAL A 79 -9.65 7.42 10.39
CA VAL A 79 -8.43 6.64 10.12
C VAL A 79 -7.57 7.32 9.05
N ARG A 80 -8.21 7.85 8.01
CA ARG A 80 -7.54 8.55 6.93
C ARG A 80 -6.81 9.81 7.42
N ASP A 81 -7.44 10.56 8.30
CA ASP A 81 -6.83 11.75 8.90
C ASP A 81 -5.58 11.35 9.72
N GLY A 82 -5.67 10.29 10.55
CA GLY A 82 -4.54 9.76 11.29
C GLY A 82 -3.41 9.24 10.38
N VAL A 83 -3.75 8.56 9.28
CA VAL A 83 -2.76 8.13 8.28
C VAL A 83 -2.16 9.34 7.55
N GLY A 84 -2.96 10.37 7.27
CA GLY A 84 -2.51 11.61 6.65
C GLY A 84 -1.46 12.35 7.47
N ASP A 85 -1.57 12.32 8.79
CA ASP A 85 -0.58 12.89 9.71
C ASP A 85 0.78 12.16 9.64
N ILE A 86 0.76 10.84 9.38
CA ILE A 86 1.98 10.02 9.22
C ILE A 86 2.54 10.16 7.80
N ALA A 87 1.67 10.24 6.81
CA ALA A 87 1.97 10.02 5.39
C ALA A 87 1.90 11.28 4.53
N SER A 88 1.99 12.48 5.09
CA SER A 88 1.80 13.77 4.43
C SER A 88 2.03 13.76 2.90
N GLY A 89 0.94 13.69 2.11
CA GLY A 89 1.01 13.73 0.66
C GLY A 89 1.35 12.41 -0.06
N HIS A 90 1.44 11.29 0.66
CA HIS A 90 1.72 9.99 0.03
C HIS A 90 0.55 9.56 -0.88
N PRO A 91 0.79 9.20 -2.16
CA PRO A 91 -0.27 8.91 -3.12
C PRO A 91 -1.11 7.67 -2.76
N GLN A 92 -0.61 6.79 -1.89
CA GLN A 92 -1.28 5.58 -1.42
C GLN A 92 -1.98 5.75 -0.05
N ALA A 93 -1.98 6.95 0.54
CA ALA A 93 -2.52 7.19 1.88
C ALA A 93 -3.97 6.69 2.03
N ASP A 94 -4.83 6.94 1.05
CA ASP A 94 -6.21 6.49 1.07
C ASP A 94 -6.34 4.95 1.03
N ASN A 95 -5.51 4.28 0.22
CA ASN A 95 -5.50 2.82 0.15
C ASN A 95 -5.02 2.20 1.46
N ILE A 96 -3.98 2.78 2.05
CA ILE A 96 -3.42 2.33 3.32
C ILE A 96 -4.39 2.59 4.48
N ALA A 97 -5.08 3.74 4.49
CA ALA A 97 -6.13 4.03 5.46
C ALA A 97 -7.29 3.02 5.38
N LEU A 98 -7.68 2.62 4.17
CA LEU A 98 -8.71 1.59 3.99
C LEU A 98 -8.27 0.23 4.55
N LEU A 99 -7.02 -0.16 4.32
CA LEU A 99 -6.47 -1.40 4.87
C LEU A 99 -6.38 -1.33 6.40
N ALA A 100 -5.92 -0.21 6.95
CA ALA A 100 -5.85 -0.01 8.40
C ALA A 100 -7.24 -0.08 9.07
N LEU A 101 -8.25 0.56 8.47
CA LEU A 101 -9.63 0.43 8.96
C LEU A 101 -10.12 -1.02 8.91
N ALA A 102 -9.86 -1.73 7.80
CA ALA A 102 -10.27 -3.11 7.64
C ALA A 102 -9.60 -4.03 8.67
N ASP A 103 -8.32 -3.80 8.96
CA ASP A 103 -7.55 -4.52 9.97
C ASP A 103 -8.10 -4.27 11.38
N ALA A 104 -8.28 -3.02 11.78
CA ALA A 104 -8.86 -2.66 13.07
C ALA A 104 -10.25 -3.29 13.30
N LEU A 105 -11.11 -3.26 12.28
CA LEU A 105 -12.43 -3.89 12.35
C LEU A 105 -12.34 -5.42 12.44
N ALA A 106 -11.41 -6.03 11.71
CA ALA A 106 -11.19 -7.48 11.76
C ALA A 106 -10.68 -7.91 13.15
N GLU A 107 -9.71 -7.21 13.70
CA GLU A 107 -9.19 -7.46 15.04
C GLU A 107 -10.31 -7.31 16.08
N TYR A 108 -10.98 -6.18 16.09
CA TYR A 108 -11.98 -5.87 17.11
C TYR A 108 -13.17 -6.85 17.13
N TYR A 109 -13.68 -7.23 15.96
CA TYR A 109 -14.92 -8.00 15.87
C TYR A 109 -14.72 -9.48 15.65
N VAL A 110 -13.58 -9.92 15.08
CA VAL A 110 -13.45 -11.29 14.56
C VAL A 110 -12.24 -12.03 15.15
N LEU A 111 -11.06 -11.39 15.12
CA LEU A 111 -9.82 -12.08 15.45
C LEU A 111 -9.52 -12.04 16.95
N ALA A 112 -9.80 -10.91 17.60
CA ALA A 112 -9.60 -10.71 19.04
C ALA A 112 -10.85 -10.12 19.71
N PRO A 113 -12.01 -10.83 19.70
CA PRO A 113 -13.24 -10.31 20.25
C PRO A 113 -13.09 -10.03 21.75
N GLY A 114 -13.44 -8.80 22.14
CA GLY A 114 -13.29 -8.33 23.52
C GLY A 114 -12.06 -7.43 23.74
N SER A 115 -11.26 -7.20 22.71
CA SER A 115 -10.21 -6.19 22.74
C SER A 115 -10.80 -4.78 22.83
N GLU A 116 -10.02 -3.84 23.35
CA GLU A 116 -10.37 -2.43 23.30
C GLU A 116 -10.23 -1.88 21.87
N TRP A 117 -11.23 -1.12 21.40
CA TRP A 117 -11.18 -0.49 20.07
C TRP A 117 -9.92 0.35 19.85
N ALA A 118 -9.54 1.14 20.85
CA ALA A 118 -8.35 1.97 20.78
C ALA A 118 -7.07 1.16 20.53
N ALA A 119 -6.93 -0.02 21.16
CA ALA A 119 -5.78 -0.90 20.96
C ALA A 119 -5.77 -1.52 19.55
N CYS A 120 -6.93 -1.91 19.02
CA CYS A 120 -7.04 -2.41 17.65
C CYS A 120 -6.68 -1.32 16.63
N LEU A 121 -7.14 -0.11 16.85
CA LEU A 121 -6.83 1.03 16.01
C LEU A 121 -5.33 1.38 16.05
N ASP A 122 -4.72 1.40 17.23
CA ASP A 122 -3.29 1.67 17.40
C ASP A 122 -2.43 0.62 16.68
N GLY A 123 -2.78 -0.66 16.79
CA GLY A 123 -2.16 -1.74 16.03
C GLY A 123 -2.27 -1.55 14.51
N ALA A 124 -3.46 -1.20 14.03
CA ALA A 124 -3.71 -0.93 12.62
C ALA A 124 -2.94 0.31 12.10
N MET A 125 -2.78 1.35 12.93
CA MET A 125 -1.95 2.51 12.60
C MET A 125 -0.46 2.16 12.55
N GLY A 126 0.01 1.25 13.42
CA GLY A 126 1.36 0.68 13.34
C GLY A 126 1.59 -0.07 12.03
N MET A 127 0.61 -0.89 11.60
CA MET A 127 0.63 -1.56 10.29
C MET A 127 0.63 -0.55 9.13
N ALA A 128 -0.16 0.52 9.22
CA ALA A 128 -0.18 1.57 8.21
C ALA A 128 1.18 2.28 8.08
N ALA A 129 1.84 2.60 9.20
CA ALA A 129 3.17 3.18 9.20
C ALA A 129 4.20 2.24 8.57
N TRP A 130 4.14 0.95 8.88
CA TRP A 130 4.98 -0.06 8.23
C TRP A 130 4.70 -0.15 6.72
N ALA A 131 3.43 -0.17 6.31
CA ALA A 131 3.05 -0.24 4.90
C ALA A 131 3.54 0.98 4.12
N LEU A 132 3.46 2.18 4.70
CA LEU A 132 4.00 3.41 4.11
C LEU A 132 5.51 3.33 3.89
N GLY A 133 6.25 2.80 4.88
CA GLY A 133 7.70 2.62 4.79
C GLY A 133 8.15 1.55 3.80
N ASN A 134 7.26 0.62 3.42
CA ASN A 134 7.54 -0.51 2.53
C ASN A 134 6.80 -0.43 1.19
N ALA A 135 5.97 0.58 0.97
CA ALA A 135 5.28 0.78 -0.29
C ALA A 135 6.28 1.17 -1.37
N THR A 136 6.39 0.33 -2.40
CA THR A 136 7.16 0.66 -3.59
C THR A 136 6.36 1.63 -4.46
N GLY A 137 7.01 2.67 -4.97
CA GLY A 137 6.36 3.67 -5.84
C GLY A 137 6.22 5.08 -5.27
N ALA A 138 6.59 5.31 -3.99
CA ALA A 138 6.67 6.66 -3.43
C ALA A 138 7.81 7.51 -4.01
N GLU A 139 8.83 6.88 -4.62
CA GLU A 139 9.98 7.56 -5.25
C GLU A 139 9.70 8.13 -6.65
N GLY A 140 8.46 8.09 -7.09
CA GLY A 140 8.10 8.46 -8.45
C GLY A 140 7.38 9.80 -8.57
N ASP A 141 7.89 10.87 -7.96
CA ASP A 141 7.53 12.21 -8.41
C ASP A 141 7.93 12.32 -9.89
N THR A 142 6.94 12.56 -10.76
CA THR A 142 7.15 12.69 -12.21
C THR A 142 8.23 13.72 -12.51
N ASP A 143 8.33 14.75 -11.69
CA ASP A 143 9.31 15.82 -11.83
C ASP A 143 10.72 15.31 -11.51
N THR A 144 10.88 14.52 -10.45
CA THR A 144 12.18 13.90 -10.10
C THR A 144 12.62 12.92 -11.18
N ARG A 145 11.71 12.07 -11.70
CA ARG A 145 12.00 11.16 -12.82
C ARG A 145 12.35 11.91 -14.11
N ALA A 146 11.63 12.99 -14.41
CA ALA A 146 11.92 13.82 -15.59
C ALA A 146 13.31 14.45 -15.47
N ILE A 147 13.68 14.98 -14.31
CA ILE A 147 14.98 15.55 -14.04
C ILE A 147 16.07 14.47 -14.16
N GLN A 148 15.83 13.30 -13.59
CA GLN A 148 16.78 12.19 -13.65
C GLN A 148 16.98 11.69 -15.08
N PHE A 149 15.89 11.53 -15.85
CA PHE A 149 15.94 11.18 -17.27
C PHE A 149 16.73 12.22 -18.08
N VAL A 150 16.49 13.51 -17.86
CA VAL A 150 17.24 14.59 -18.53
C VAL A 150 18.71 14.54 -18.15
N ALA A 151 19.03 14.32 -16.86
CA ALA A 151 20.40 14.21 -16.39
C ALA A 151 21.15 13.02 -17.02
N GLU A 152 20.50 11.86 -17.08
CA GLU A 152 21.04 10.64 -17.71
C GLU A 152 21.20 10.82 -19.23
N TRP A 153 20.22 11.46 -19.87
CA TRP A 153 20.29 11.76 -21.30
C TRP A 153 21.45 12.74 -21.61
N LEU A 154 21.60 13.80 -20.81
CA LEU A 154 22.71 14.75 -20.93
C LEU A 154 24.06 14.04 -20.72
N ALA A 155 24.19 13.18 -19.71
CA ALA A 155 25.40 12.43 -19.44
C ALA A 155 25.76 11.49 -20.61
N GLY A 156 24.76 10.81 -21.19
CA GLY A 156 24.95 9.91 -22.33
C GLY A 156 25.25 10.63 -23.66
N ASN A 157 24.85 11.89 -23.79
CA ASN A 157 25.02 12.69 -25.00
C ASN A 157 26.04 13.83 -24.84
N ARG A 158 26.89 13.76 -23.81
CA ARG A 158 27.84 14.82 -23.46
C ARG A 158 28.72 15.27 -24.63
N ILE A 159 29.15 14.34 -25.48
CA ILE A 159 29.94 14.58 -26.68
C ILE A 159 29.27 15.58 -27.64
N HIS A 160 27.94 15.55 -27.73
CA HIS A 160 27.21 16.47 -28.61
C HIS A 160 27.09 17.90 -28.05
N PHE A 161 27.36 18.10 -26.77
CA PHE A 161 27.34 19.43 -26.12
C PHE A 161 28.72 20.05 -26.00
N ASP A 162 29.79 19.25 -25.89
CA ASP A 162 31.17 19.74 -25.79
C ASP A 162 31.64 20.41 -27.11
N ASP A 163 31.13 19.97 -28.27
CA ASP A 163 31.46 20.55 -29.58
C ASP A 163 30.87 21.97 -29.78
N TYR A 164 29.85 22.37 -29.05
CA TYR A 164 29.25 23.70 -29.15
C TYR A 164 30.04 24.78 -28.37
N CYS A 165 30.80 24.39 -27.37
CA CYS A 165 31.58 25.33 -26.55
C CYS A 165 32.96 25.67 -27.13
N GLU A 166 33.48 24.89 -28.08
CA GLU A 166 34.80 25.13 -28.68
C GLU A 166 34.77 26.03 -29.91
N ASN A 167 33.62 26.30 -30.53
CA ASN A 167 33.51 27.11 -31.76
C ASN A 167 33.35 28.62 -31.54
N ASP A 168 33.38 29.12 -30.32
CA ASP A 168 33.27 30.55 -29.99
C ASP A 168 34.58 31.17 -29.46
N ARG A 169 35.75 30.66 -29.92
CA ARG A 169 37.07 31.30 -29.68
C ARG A 169 37.82 31.62 -30.97
#